data_fe539f11fae9a867961962dba2fe6e3c
#
_entry.id   fe539f11fae9a867961962dba2fe6e3c
#
_cell.length_a   1.000
_cell.length_b   1.000
_cell.length_c   1.000
_cell.angle_alpha   90.00
_cell.angle_beta   90.00
_cell.angle_gamma   90.00
#
_symmetry.space_group_name_H-M   'P 1'
#
loop_
_entity.id
_entity.type
_entity.pdbx_description
1 polymer ?
#
loop_
_entity_poly.entity_id
_entity_poly.type
_entity_poly.pdbx_seq_one_letter_code
_entity_poly.pdbx_strand_id
1 'polypeptide(L)'
;MSMPQNLIQIELTLNGKAVTVLAAPTERLLDTLRYSLGLPGTKEGCGEGECGACTVHMDGVPVNSCLVPTWQCRGRDVRTIESIAAASLGPMHASGATQCGACTPGVVMTAFWIKDHPELAKTHRVRELMAGNLCRCTGYDGIVDGITKSSGADSGAEAGHT
;
A
#
# COMPACT_ATOMS: atom_id res chain seq x y z
N MET A 1 26.37 -12.87 -15.22
CA MET A 1 25.53 -11.63 -15.12
C MET A 1 26.40 -10.54 -14.55
N SER A 2 26.69 -9.49 -15.35
CA SER A 2 27.53 -8.36 -14.93
C SER A 2 26.75 -7.56 -13.89
N MET A 3 27.34 -7.27 -12.72
CA MET A 3 26.79 -6.35 -11.73
C MET A 3 26.57 -4.98 -12.34
N PRO A 4 25.46 -4.29 -12.09
CA PRO A 4 25.27 -2.93 -12.57
C PRO A 4 26.38 -2.05 -12.00
N GLN A 5 27.17 -1.43 -12.87
CA GLN A 5 28.40 -0.72 -12.51
C GLN A 5 28.21 0.66 -11.88
N ASN A 6 26.96 1.10 -11.58
CA ASN A 6 26.65 2.40 -11.00
C ASN A 6 25.56 2.30 -9.92
N LEU A 7 25.89 1.65 -8.79
CA LEU A 7 25.04 1.74 -7.61
C LEU A 7 25.18 3.13 -6.99
N ILE A 8 24.07 3.74 -6.63
CA ILE A 8 24.01 5.00 -5.88
C ILE A 8 23.58 4.73 -4.45
N GLN A 9 24.18 5.47 -3.53
CA GLN A 9 23.78 5.45 -2.13
C GLN A 9 22.55 6.33 -1.94
N ILE A 10 21.51 5.76 -1.31
CA ILE A 10 20.23 6.41 -1.05
C ILE A 10 19.95 6.32 0.43
N GLU A 11 19.75 7.47 1.06
CA GLU A 11 19.37 7.60 2.46
C GLU A 11 17.89 7.99 2.52
N LEU A 12 17.11 7.25 3.32
CA LEU A 12 15.67 7.47 3.49
C LEU A 12 15.25 7.09 4.92
N THR A 13 14.07 7.52 5.31
CA THR A 13 13.39 6.97 6.48
C THR A 13 12.50 5.83 6.04
N LEU A 14 12.67 4.64 6.61
CA LEU A 14 11.87 3.46 6.28
C LEU A 14 11.22 2.91 7.55
N ASN A 15 9.88 2.93 7.59
CA ASN A 15 9.12 2.48 8.75
C ASN A 15 9.57 3.16 10.06
N GLY A 16 9.85 4.46 9.99
CA GLY A 16 10.30 5.28 11.11
C GLY A 16 11.79 5.14 11.48
N LYS A 17 12.61 4.42 10.69
CA LYS A 17 14.03 4.24 10.93
C LYS A 17 14.86 4.80 9.78
N ALA A 18 15.96 5.48 10.08
CA ALA A 18 16.91 5.89 9.07
C ALA A 18 17.59 4.66 8.45
N VAL A 19 17.57 4.57 7.13
CA VAL A 19 18.13 3.46 6.34
C VAL A 19 18.97 4.00 5.22
N THR A 20 20.08 3.34 4.95
CA THR A 20 20.93 3.58 3.76
C THR A 20 20.91 2.32 2.89
N VAL A 21 20.63 2.47 1.61
CA VAL A 21 20.63 1.37 0.65
C VAL A 21 21.42 1.74 -0.61
N LEU A 22 22.03 0.74 -1.23
CA LEU A 22 22.65 0.86 -2.55
C LEU A 22 21.69 0.30 -3.60
N ALA A 23 21.34 1.09 -4.58
CA ALA A 23 20.43 0.70 -5.65
C ALA A 23 20.92 1.21 -7.01
N ALA A 24 20.57 0.51 -8.09
CA ALA A 24 20.79 1.04 -9.43
C ALA A 24 19.87 2.25 -9.70
N PRO A 25 20.26 3.20 -10.55
CA PRO A 25 19.46 4.40 -10.82
C PRO A 25 18.02 4.12 -11.27
N THR A 26 17.80 3.01 -11.96
CA THR A 26 16.47 2.61 -12.48
C THR A 26 15.81 1.49 -11.66
N GLU A 27 16.41 1.09 -10.53
CA GLU A 27 15.85 0.03 -9.69
C GLU A 27 14.55 0.51 -9.05
N ARG A 28 13.49 -0.31 -9.17
CA ARG A 28 12.19 -0.01 -8.60
C ARG A 28 12.25 -0.10 -7.06
N LEU A 29 11.56 0.82 -6.39
CA LEU A 29 11.41 0.77 -4.93
C LEU A 29 10.88 -0.59 -4.46
N LEU A 30 9.94 -1.19 -5.21
CA LEU A 30 9.41 -2.52 -4.93
C LEU A 30 10.52 -3.57 -4.81
N ASP A 31 11.47 -3.59 -5.75
CA ASP A 31 12.57 -4.56 -5.77
C ASP A 31 13.54 -4.32 -4.62
N THR A 32 13.88 -3.05 -4.38
CA THR A 32 14.73 -2.65 -3.26
C THR A 32 14.12 -3.05 -1.90
N LEU A 33 12.82 -2.80 -1.69
CA LEU A 33 12.13 -3.21 -0.47
C LEU A 33 12.19 -4.72 -0.27
N ARG A 34 11.87 -5.49 -1.30
CA ARG A 34 11.72 -6.96 -1.20
C ARG A 34 13.05 -7.69 -1.14
N TYR A 35 14.03 -7.28 -1.94
CA TYR A 35 15.26 -8.05 -2.13
C TYR A 35 16.46 -7.46 -1.39
N SER A 36 16.61 -6.14 -1.39
CA SER A 36 17.75 -5.49 -0.73
C SER A 36 17.50 -5.24 0.75
N LEU A 37 16.26 -4.90 1.14
CA LEU A 37 15.89 -4.56 2.52
C LEU A 37 15.13 -5.67 3.25
N GLY A 38 14.81 -6.79 2.58
CA GLY A 38 14.20 -7.96 3.20
C GLY A 38 12.76 -7.73 3.68
N LEU A 39 12.02 -6.81 3.06
CA LEU A 39 10.62 -6.48 3.38
C LEU A 39 9.66 -7.05 2.32
N PRO A 40 9.35 -8.36 2.34
CA PRO A 40 8.57 -9.03 1.31
C PRO A 40 7.05 -8.81 1.44
N GLY A 41 6.59 -8.08 2.45
CA GLY A 41 5.16 -7.81 2.68
C GLY A 41 4.53 -7.04 1.52
N THR A 42 5.21 -6.04 0.97
CA THR A 42 4.81 -5.38 -0.27
C THR A 42 4.86 -6.36 -1.43
N LYS A 43 3.75 -6.54 -2.17
CA LYS A 43 3.59 -7.58 -3.20
C LYS A 43 3.68 -7.01 -4.62
N GLU A 44 4.23 -7.81 -5.54
CA GLU A 44 4.12 -7.55 -6.97
C GLU A 44 2.90 -8.28 -7.52
N GLY A 45 2.02 -7.53 -8.19
CA GLY A 45 0.91 -8.09 -8.97
C GLY A 45 1.13 -7.86 -10.46
N CYS A 46 0.91 -6.65 -10.95
CA CYS A 46 1.05 -6.33 -12.37
C CYS A 46 2.45 -5.82 -12.77
N GLY A 47 3.18 -5.15 -11.85
CA GLY A 47 4.45 -4.48 -12.17
C GLY A 47 4.30 -3.18 -12.99
N GLU A 48 3.08 -2.76 -13.30
CA GLU A 48 2.72 -1.71 -14.26
C GLU A 48 1.91 -0.56 -13.63
N GLY A 49 1.76 -0.55 -12.28
CA GLY A 49 1.10 0.54 -11.56
C GLY A 49 -0.43 0.47 -11.50
N GLU A 50 -1.06 -0.61 -11.96
CA GLU A 50 -2.54 -0.67 -12.08
C GLU A 50 -3.22 -1.39 -10.92
N CYS A 51 -2.61 -2.48 -10.39
CA CYS A 51 -3.30 -3.36 -9.46
C CYS A 51 -3.22 -2.94 -7.99
N GLY A 52 -2.32 -2.04 -7.61
CA GLY A 52 -2.15 -1.55 -6.25
C GLY A 52 -1.63 -2.56 -5.22
N ALA A 53 -1.24 -3.79 -5.60
CA ALA A 53 -0.70 -4.77 -4.65
C ALA A 53 0.63 -4.30 -4.01
N CYS A 54 1.34 -3.43 -4.70
CA CYS A 54 2.61 -2.85 -4.29
C CYS A 54 2.49 -1.47 -3.61
N THR A 55 1.29 -1.05 -3.20
CA THR A 55 1.08 0.23 -2.53
C THR A 55 1.90 0.35 -1.26
N VAL A 56 2.63 1.45 -1.14
CA VAL A 56 3.34 1.91 0.05
C VAL A 56 2.97 3.38 0.29
N HIS A 57 3.27 3.93 1.47
CA HIS A 57 3.18 5.38 1.63
C HIS A 57 4.55 6.01 1.42
N MET A 58 4.60 7.11 0.70
CA MET A 58 5.77 7.98 0.58
C MET A 58 5.36 9.39 1.01
N ASP A 59 5.96 9.87 2.11
CA ASP A 59 5.58 11.14 2.76
C ASP A 59 4.07 11.20 3.09
N GLY A 60 3.49 10.09 3.54
CA GLY A 60 2.07 9.97 3.91
C GLY A 60 1.12 9.75 2.73
N VAL A 61 1.59 9.74 1.49
CA VAL A 61 0.75 9.56 0.28
C VAL A 61 0.91 8.14 -0.27
N PRO A 62 -0.18 7.42 -0.60
CA PRO A 62 -0.10 6.11 -1.23
C PRO A 62 0.47 6.21 -2.66
N VAL A 63 1.49 5.39 -2.92
CA VAL A 63 2.13 5.28 -4.24
C VAL A 63 2.34 3.83 -4.62
N ASN A 64 2.36 3.54 -5.92
CA ASN A 64 2.69 2.21 -6.45
C ASN A 64 4.21 2.04 -6.53
N SER A 65 4.81 1.31 -5.60
CA SER A 65 6.27 1.15 -5.51
C SER A 65 6.91 0.49 -6.75
N CYS A 66 6.13 -0.20 -7.59
CA CYS A 66 6.61 -0.74 -8.86
C CYS A 66 6.91 0.33 -9.92
N LEU A 67 6.38 1.56 -9.76
CA LEU A 67 6.61 2.69 -10.66
C LEU A 67 7.60 3.72 -10.10
N VAL A 68 7.97 3.61 -8.82
CA VAL A 68 8.87 4.55 -8.17
C VAL A 68 10.30 4.06 -8.29
N PRO A 69 11.21 4.78 -8.97
CA PRO A 69 12.63 4.52 -8.89
C PRO A 69 13.15 4.79 -7.48
N THR A 70 13.96 3.89 -6.92
CA THR A 70 14.41 3.98 -5.51
C THR A 70 15.12 5.29 -5.19
N TRP A 71 15.85 5.87 -6.15
CA TRP A 71 16.55 7.13 -5.93
C TRP A 71 15.62 8.32 -5.61
N GLN A 72 14.35 8.27 -6.03
CA GLN A 72 13.35 9.29 -5.70
C GLN A 72 12.96 9.27 -4.22
N CYS A 73 13.28 8.19 -3.51
CA CYS A 73 13.03 8.08 -2.07
C CYS A 73 14.11 8.75 -1.20
N ARG A 74 15.15 9.34 -1.81
CA ARG A 74 16.20 10.04 -1.05
C ARG A 74 15.61 11.14 -0.18
N GLY A 75 15.88 11.05 1.13
CA GLY A 75 15.40 11.99 2.15
C GLY A 75 13.91 11.91 2.46
N ARG A 76 13.18 10.92 1.91
CA ARG A 76 11.74 10.77 2.12
C ARG A 76 11.41 9.75 3.21
N ASP A 77 10.20 9.85 3.76
CA ASP A 77 9.62 8.84 4.65
C ASP A 77 8.84 7.82 3.83
N VAL A 78 9.28 6.57 3.88
CA VAL A 78 8.61 5.43 3.22
C VAL A 78 8.05 4.51 4.30
N ARG A 79 6.77 4.19 4.20
CA ARG A 79 6.10 3.23 5.07
C ARG A 79 5.54 2.07 4.28
N THR A 80 5.80 0.87 4.76
CA THR A 80 5.33 -0.38 4.16
C THR A 80 4.39 -1.11 5.12
N ILE A 81 3.77 -2.18 4.64
CA ILE A 81 2.84 -3.00 5.44
C ILE A 81 3.48 -3.52 6.73
N GLU A 82 4.78 -3.72 6.78
CA GLU A 82 5.49 -4.18 7.97
C GLU A 82 5.46 -3.17 9.13
N SER A 83 5.15 -1.89 8.87
CA SER A 83 4.96 -0.88 9.90
C SER A 83 3.57 -0.91 10.55
N ILE A 84 2.63 -1.66 9.97
CA ILE A 84 1.24 -1.71 10.43
C ILE A 84 1.09 -2.79 11.48
N ALA A 85 0.61 -2.40 12.67
CA ALA A 85 0.37 -3.36 13.75
C ALA A 85 -0.73 -4.36 13.37
N ALA A 86 -0.47 -5.65 13.55
CA ALA A 86 -1.41 -6.72 13.21
C ALA A 86 -2.78 -6.56 13.92
N ALA A 87 -2.79 -6.05 15.15
CA ALA A 87 -4.02 -5.78 15.90
C ALA A 87 -4.94 -4.77 15.21
N SER A 88 -4.39 -3.86 14.41
CA SER A 88 -5.16 -2.86 13.66
C SER A 88 -5.95 -3.46 12.49
N LEU A 89 -5.69 -4.71 12.11
CA LEU A 89 -6.32 -5.42 10.99
C LEU A 89 -7.57 -6.21 11.40
N GLY A 90 -7.92 -6.21 12.71
CA GLY A 90 -9.05 -6.97 13.25
C GLY A 90 -10.36 -6.80 12.47
N PRO A 91 -10.85 -5.57 12.22
CA PRO A 91 -12.08 -5.34 11.45
C PRO A 91 -12.02 -5.91 10.03
N MET A 92 -10.89 -5.81 9.34
CA MET A 92 -10.71 -6.37 7.99
C MET A 92 -10.71 -7.89 7.99
N HIS A 93 -10.10 -8.53 8.99
CA HIS A 93 -10.16 -9.99 9.15
C HIS A 93 -11.57 -10.47 9.45
N ALA A 94 -12.27 -9.79 10.36
CA ALA A 94 -13.63 -10.16 10.76
C ALA A 94 -14.67 -10.03 9.63
N SER A 95 -14.42 -9.12 8.66
CA SER A 95 -15.30 -8.91 7.51
C SER A 95 -15.01 -9.85 6.32
N GLY A 96 -14.02 -10.74 6.41
CA GLY A 96 -13.63 -11.60 5.30
C GLY A 96 -12.91 -10.85 4.15
N ALA A 97 -12.25 -9.73 4.46
CA ALA A 97 -11.52 -8.92 3.49
C ALA A 97 -10.34 -9.64 2.82
N THR A 98 -9.93 -10.80 3.33
CA THR A 98 -8.74 -11.53 2.86
C THR A 98 -9.10 -12.95 2.48
N GLN A 99 -8.68 -13.38 1.28
CA GLN A 99 -8.73 -14.78 0.82
C GLN A 99 -7.32 -15.22 0.43
N CYS A 100 -6.89 -15.05 -0.83
CA CYS A 100 -5.54 -15.48 -1.25
C CYS A 100 -4.40 -14.61 -0.67
N GLY A 101 -4.67 -13.42 -0.20
CA GLY A 101 -3.71 -12.52 0.44
C GLY A 101 -2.85 -11.68 -0.49
N ALA A 102 -2.89 -11.89 -1.82
CA ALA A 102 -2.00 -11.20 -2.76
C ALA A 102 -2.23 -9.67 -2.81
N CYS A 103 -3.49 -9.22 -2.78
CA CYS A 103 -3.83 -7.79 -2.77
C CYS A 103 -3.79 -7.18 -1.37
N THR A 104 -3.84 -8.00 -0.31
CA THR A 104 -4.06 -7.56 1.08
C THR A 104 -3.08 -6.49 1.55
N PRO A 105 -1.76 -6.57 1.33
CA PRO A 105 -0.85 -5.52 1.77
C PRO A 105 -1.17 -4.16 1.15
N GLY A 106 -1.42 -4.10 -0.15
CA GLY A 106 -1.78 -2.85 -0.81
C GLY A 106 -3.13 -2.30 -0.35
N VAL A 107 -4.13 -3.16 -0.20
CA VAL A 107 -5.45 -2.81 0.35
C VAL A 107 -5.31 -2.22 1.76
N VAL A 108 -4.51 -2.83 2.63
CA VAL A 108 -4.26 -2.34 3.99
C VAL A 108 -3.60 -0.98 3.98
N MET A 109 -2.57 -0.76 3.15
CA MET A 109 -1.91 0.54 3.05
C MET A 109 -2.90 1.63 2.64
N THR A 110 -3.74 1.38 1.64
CA THR A 110 -4.79 2.33 1.22
C THR A 110 -5.83 2.53 2.32
N ALA A 111 -6.25 1.47 3.02
CA ALA A 111 -7.20 1.57 4.14
C ALA A 111 -6.66 2.45 5.28
N PHE A 112 -5.39 2.34 5.61
CA PHE A 112 -4.75 3.20 6.61
C PHE A 112 -4.70 4.65 6.15
N TRP A 113 -4.41 4.91 4.89
CA TRP A 113 -4.47 6.26 4.35
C TRP A 113 -5.88 6.85 4.44
N ILE A 114 -6.92 6.08 4.09
CA ILE A 114 -8.33 6.51 4.24
C ILE A 114 -8.66 6.83 5.72
N LYS A 115 -8.21 5.99 6.65
CA LYS A 115 -8.40 6.20 8.08
C LYS A 115 -7.76 7.48 8.58
N ASP A 116 -6.57 7.80 8.08
CA ASP A 116 -5.84 9.02 8.45
C ASP A 116 -6.40 10.29 7.76
N HIS A 117 -7.34 10.12 6.81
CA HIS A 117 -8.00 11.20 6.06
C HIS A 117 -9.54 11.06 6.12
N PRO A 118 -10.14 11.18 7.32
CA PRO A 118 -11.58 10.94 7.50
C PRO A 118 -12.48 11.92 6.70
N GLU A 119 -11.95 13.04 6.27
CA GLU A 119 -12.64 13.99 5.38
C GLU A 119 -12.95 13.39 4.01
N LEU A 120 -12.10 12.50 3.50
CA LEU A 120 -12.33 11.82 2.22
C LEU A 120 -13.52 10.87 2.29
N ALA A 121 -13.68 10.16 3.41
CA ALA A 121 -14.80 9.24 3.61
C ALA A 121 -16.16 9.96 3.73
N LYS A 122 -16.16 11.28 3.96
CA LYS A 122 -17.38 12.12 3.96
C LYS A 122 -17.82 12.54 2.56
N THR A 123 -16.90 12.56 1.60
CA THR A 123 -17.11 13.08 0.25
C THR A 123 -17.05 11.99 -0.82
N HIS A 124 -16.45 10.86 -0.51
CA HIS A 124 -16.26 9.73 -1.44
C HIS A 124 -16.66 8.42 -0.76
N ARG A 125 -17.21 7.50 -1.54
CA ARG A 125 -17.45 6.15 -1.05
C ARG A 125 -16.13 5.40 -0.90
N VAL A 126 -16.01 4.54 0.12
CA VAL A 126 -14.82 3.70 0.33
C VAL A 126 -14.45 2.92 -0.94
N ARG A 127 -15.45 2.43 -1.69
CA ARG A 127 -15.24 1.71 -2.95
C ARG A 127 -14.55 2.57 -4.03
N GLU A 128 -14.82 3.86 -4.07
CA GLU A 128 -14.17 4.80 -5.00
C GLU A 128 -12.71 5.07 -4.58
N LEU A 129 -12.47 5.24 -3.27
CA LEU A 129 -11.13 5.44 -2.73
C LEU A 129 -10.24 4.19 -2.91
N MET A 130 -10.86 3.01 -3.04
CA MET A 130 -10.19 1.73 -3.28
C MET A 130 -10.00 1.38 -4.76
N ALA A 131 -10.40 2.25 -5.69
CA ALA A 131 -10.38 1.93 -7.13
C ALA A 131 -8.99 1.53 -7.67
N GLY A 132 -7.91 2.00 -7.04
CA GLY A 132 -6.53 1.64 -7.39
C GLY A 132 -6.05 0.29 -6.84
N ASN A 133 -6.87 -0.46 -6.08
CA ASN A 133 -6.50 -1.74 -5.49
C ASN A 133 -7.39 -2.86 -6.03
N LEU A 134 -6.82 -3.71 -6.89
CA LEU A 134 -7.57 -4.79 -7.53
C LEU A 134 -7.54 -6.07 -6.69
N CYS A 135 -8.73 -6.64 -6.47
CA CYS A 135 -8.91 -7.95 -5.85
C CYS A 135 -9.78 -8.85 -6.74
N ARG A 136 -9.30 -10.06 -7.07
CA ARG A 136 -10.05 -11.02 -7.89
C ARG A 136 -10.88 -11.99 -7.05
N CYS A 137 -10.61 -12.11 -5.75
CA CYS A 137 -11.15 -13.17 -4.93
C CYS A 137 -12.41 -12.78 -4.14
N THR A 138 -12.44 -11.59 -3.52
CA THR A 138 -13.39 -11.23 -2.47
C THR A 138 -14.70 -10.61 -2.96
N GLY A 139 -14.74 -10.12 -4.20
CA GLY A 139 -15.85 -9.29 -4.69
C GLY A 139 -15.93 -7.90 -4.05
N TYR A 140 -14.96 -7.54 -3.20
CA TYR A 140 -14.80 -6.26 -2.49
C TYR A 140 -15.71 -6.01 -1.29
N ASP A 141 -16.83 -6.69 -1.12
CA ASP A 141 -17.78 -6.37 -0.03
C ASP A 141 -17.14 -6.48 1.35
N GLY A 142 -16.42 -7.57 1.62
CA GLY A 142 -15.66 -7.71 2.87
C GLY A 142 -14.55 -6.67 3.03
N ILE A 143 -13.90 -6.25 1.94
CA ILE A 143 -12.87 -5.20 1.97
C ILE A 143 -13.50 -3.86 2.35
N VAL A 144 -14.56 -3.46 1.67
CA VAL A 144 -15.26 -2.20 1.90
C VAL A 144 -15.84 -2.15 3.33
N ASP A 145 -16.50 -3.23 3.77
CA ASP A 145 -17.05 -3.35 5.13
C ASP A 145 -15.94 -3.23 6.20
N GLY A 146 -14.83 -3.94 6.02
CA GLY A 146 -13.71 -3.90 6.94
C GLY A 146 -13.05 -2.51 7.03
N ILE A 147 -12.92 -1.81 5.92
CA ILE A 147 -12.38 -0.44 5.90
C ILE A 147 -13.36 0.53 6.56
N THR A 148 -14.63 0.46 6.22
CA THR A 148 -15.69 1.28 6.80
C THR A 148 -15.71 1.15 8.32
N LYS A 149 -15.67 -0.07 8.85
CA LYS A 149 -15.60 -0.33 10.31
C LYS A 149 -14.29 0.15 10.95
N SER A 150 -13.19 0.11 10.21
CA SER A 150 -11.87 0.53 10.70
C SER A 150 -11.71 2.05 10.74
N SER A 151 -12.33 2.76 9.80
CA SER A 151 -12.21 4.22 9.66
C SER A 151 -13.27 4.97 10.46
N GLY A 152 -14.27 4.29 11.03
CA GLY A 152 -15.44 4.93 11.64
C GLY A 152 -16.29 5.71 10.62
N ALA A 153 -16.07 5.47 9.33
CA ALA A 153 -16.89 6.02 8.27
C ALA A 153 -18.28 5.36 8.38
N ASP A 154 -19.29 6.16 8.52
CA ASP A 154 -20.67 5.68 8.48
C ASP A 154 -20.90 5.00 7.13
N SER A 155 -21.55 3.85 7.14
CA SER A 155 -22.03 3.15 5.93
C SER A 155 -23.17 3.92 5.26
N GLY A 156 -23.14 5.24 5.36
CA GLY A 156 -24.11 6.17 4.86
C GLY A 156 -24.27 6.09 3.35
N ALA A 157 -25.47 5.69 2.97
CA ALA A 157 -26.12 5.82 1.67
C ALA A 157 -25.72 4.77 0.63
N GLU A 158 -26.35 3.62 0.71
CA GLU A 158 -26.95 3.04 -0.51
C GLU A 158 -27.93 4.05 -1.11
N ALA A 159 -27.41 5.01 -1.88
CA ALA A 159 -28.25 5.80 -2.77
C ALA A 159 -28.66 4.88 -3.91
N GLY A 160 -29.95 4.45 -3.88
CA GLY A 160 -30.54 3.53 -4.83
C GLY A 160 -30.24 3.91 -6.27
N HIS A 161 -29.80 2.92 -7.02
CA HIS A 161 -29.91 2.92 -8.47
C HIS A 161 -31.32 2.43 -8.80
N THR A 162 -32.21 3.35 -9.12
CA THR A 162 -33.38 3.10 -9.96
C THR A 162 -32.99 3.29 -11.42
#